data_16ca0684ada37b18c92f259d51ed61f6
#
_entry.id   16ca0684ada37b18c92f259d51ed61f6
#
_cell.length_a   1.000
_cell.length_b   1.000
_cell.length_c   1.000
_cell.angle_alpha   90.00
_cell.angle_beta   90.00
_cell.angle_gamma   90.00
#
_symmetry.space_group_name_H-M   'P 1'
#
loop_
_entity.id
_entity.type
_entity.pdbx_description
1 polymer ?
#
loop_
_entity_poly.entity_id
_entity_poly.type
_entity_poly.pdbx_seq_one_letter_code
_entity_poly.pdbx_strand_id
1 'polypeptide(L)' 'MIRLSLIIPTHNRARQLLAALESVVRQDLPRDEWECVVVSNNSTDDTEARFAAFAAAHPGCGLRLVAEEGP' A
#
# COMPACT_ATOMS: atom_id res chain seq x y z
N MET A 1 -13.00 0.96 -14.15
CA MET A 1 -13.84 0.94 -12.93
C MET A 1 -13.20 0.09 -11.85
N ILE A 2 -13.09 0.63 -10.65
CA ILE A 2 -12.52 -0.14 -9.54
C ILE A 2 -13.53 -1.15 -9.04
N ARG A 3 -13.14 -2.40 -9.03
CA ARG A 3 -13.98 -3.51 -8.59
C ARG A 3 -13.57 -4.07 -7.25
N LEU A 4 -12.34 -3.78 -6.81
CA LEU A 4 -11.82 -4.30 -5.56
C LEU A 4 -10.97 -3.23 -4.89
N SER A 5 -11.29 -2.91 -3.65
CA SER A 5 -10.50 -2.01 -2.84
C SER A 5 -9.94 -2.78 -1.66
N LEU A 6 -8.62 -2.76 -1.53
CA LEU A 6 -7.93 -3.40 -0.42
C LEU A 6 -7.42 -2.32 0.52
N ILE A 7 -7.67 -2.50 1.81
CA ILE A 7 -7.23 -1.54 2.82
C ILE A 7 -6.28 -2.25 3.77
N ILE A 8 -5.05 -1.74 3.87
CA ILE A 8 -4.03 -2.35 4.71
C ILE A 8 -3.63 -1.34 5.78
N PRO A 9 -4.08 -1.52 7.02
CA PRO A 9 -3.61 -0.70 8.12
C PRO A 9 -2.18 -1.12 8.51
N THR A 10 -1.33 -0.15 8.80
CA THR A 10 0.04 -0.44 9.19
C THR A 10 0.49 0.52 10.27
N HIS A 11 1.35 0.01 11.15
CA HIS A 11 1.96 0.79 12.22
C HIS A 11 3.34 0.20 12.51
N ASN A 12 4.39 0.88 12.05
CA ASN A 12 5.78 0.45 12.27
C ASN A 12 6.04 -0.99 11.81
N ARG A 13 5.45 -1.37 10.65
CA ARG A 13 5.58 -2.73 10.13
C ARG A 13 5.93 -2.71 8.65
N ALA A 14 6.99 -1.99 8.31
CA ALA A 14 7.36 -1.79 6.90
C ALA A 14 7.61 -3.12 6.19
N ARG A 15 8.30 -4.07 6.85
CA ARG A 15 8.61 -5.35 6.21
C ARG A 15 7.34 -6.14 5.89
N GLN A 16 6.42 -6.21 6.83
CA GLN A 16 5.16 -6.92 6.62
C GLN A 16 4.32 -6.22 5.54
N LEU A 17 4.34 -4.89 5.54
CA LEU A 17 3.64 -4.13 4.52
C LEU A 17 4.17 -4.45 3.13
N LEU A 18 5.48 -4.44 2.95
CA LEU A 18 6.06 -4.70 1.64
C LEU A 18 5.75 -6.11 1.15
N ALA A 19 5.76 -7.10 2.04
CA ALA A 19 5.39 -8.46 1.68
C ALA A 19 3.93 -8.52 1.22
N ALA A 20 3.03 -7.80 1.90
CA ALA A 20 1.63 -7.75 1.50
C ALA A 20 1.47 -7.07 0.14
N LEU A 21 2.19 -5.97 -0.09
CA LEU A 21 2.12 -5.27 -1.36
C LEU A 21 2.61 -6.13 -2.52
N GLU A 22 3.66 -6.92 -2.30
CA GLU A 22 4.13 -7.82 -3.34
C GLU A 22 3.06 -8.83 -3.73
N SER A 23 2.32 -9.34 -2.77
CA SER A 23 1.21 -10.24 -3.05
C SER A 23 0.11 -9.53 -3.84
N VAL A 24 -0.17 -8.28 -3.50
CA VAL A 24 -1.21 -7.51 -4.17
C VAL A 24 -0.88 -7.29 -5.65
N VAL A 25 0.36 -6.90 -5.95
CA VAL A 25 0.73 -6.59 -7.33
C VAL A 25 0.83 -7.85 -8.20
N ARG A 26 0.85 -9.03 -7.59
CA ARG A 26 0.85 -10.31 -8.34
C ARG A 26 -0.53 -10.81 -8.70
N GLN A 27 -1.58 -10.07 -8.32
CA GLN A 27 -2.94 -10.49 -8.64
C GLN A 27 -3.18 -10.49 -10.15
N ASP A 28 -4.01 -11.41 -10.60
CA ASP A 28 -4.37 -11.53 -12.01
C ASP A 28 -5.43 -10.54 -12.46
N LEU A 29 -5.80 -9.62 -11.61
CA LEU A 29 -6.80 -8.62 -11.97
C LEU A 29 -6.17 -7.51 -12.80
N PRO A 30 -6.90 -6.96 -13.78
CA PRO A 30 -6.42 -5.78 -14.50
C PRO A 30 -6.15 -4.62 -13.52
N ARG A 31 -5.08 -3.89 -13.77
CA ARG A 31 -4.63 -2.86 -12.84
C ARG A 31 -5.62 -1.72 -12.65
N ASP A 32 -6.52 -1.52 -13.60
CA ASP A 32 -7.53 -0.48 -13.49
C ASP A 32 -8.80 -0.95 -12.77
N GLU A 33 -8.83 -2.20 -12.30
CA GLU A 33 -9.99 -2.73 -11.62
C GLU A 33 -9.78 -2.92 -10.12
N TRP A 34 -8.60 -2.61 -9.61
CA TRP A 34 -8.35 -2.73 -8.17
C TRP A 34 -7.53 -1.56 -7.66
N GLU A 35 -7.66 -1.30 -6.39
CA GLU A 35 -6.84 -0.32 -5.70
C GLU A 35 -6.43 -0.87 -4.34
N CYS A 36 -5.30 -0.40 -3.84
CA CYS A 36 -4.82 -0.76 -2.52
C CYS A 36 -4.49 0.52 -1.77
N VAL A 37 -5.17 0.73 -0.65
CA VAL A 37 -4.96 1.91 0.19
C VAL A 37 -4.27 1.45 1.46
N VAL A 38 -3.07 1.96 1.68
CA VAL A 38 -2.32 1.70 2.90
C VAL A 38 -2.60 2.84 3.86
N VAL A 39 -3.09 2.51 5.05
CA VAL A 39 -3.33 3.50 6.10
C VAL A 39 -2.19 3.38 7.10
N SER A 40 -1.30 4.37 7.11
CA SER A 40 -0.18 4.42 8.04
C SER A 40 -0.63 5.17 9.30
N ASN A 41 -0.70 4.45 10.41
CA ASN A 41 -1.20 5.00 11.66
C ASN A 41 -0.04 5.27 12.61
N ASN A 42 0.38 6.52 12.69
CA ASN A 42 1.45 6.97 13.60
C ASN A 42 2.74 6.18 13.44
N SER A 43 3.10 5.82 12.21
CA SER A 43 4.34 5.09 11.98
C SER A 43 5.54 6.01 12.18
N THR A 44 6.51 5.54 12.96
CA THR A 44 7.74 6.30 13.25
C THR A 44 8.95 5.69 12.58
N ASP A 45 8.79 4.57 11.88
CA ASP A 45 9.86 3.96 11.11
C ASP A 45 9.85 4.51 9.67
N ASP A 46 10.55 3.84 8.77
CA ASP A 46 10.65 4.28 7.38
C ASP A 46 9.54 3.69 6.50
N THR A 47 8.40 3.36 7.09
CA THR A 47 7.27 2.74 6.37
C THR A 47 6.84 3.56 5.16
N GLU A 48 6.66 4.87 5.35
CA GLU A 48 6.17 5.72 4.26
C GLU A 48 7.21 5.85 3.14
N ALA A 49 8.49 5.94 3.50
CA ALA A 49 9.55 6.02 2.50
C ALA A 49 9.65 4.72 1.70
N ARG A 50 9.53 3.58 2.38
CA ARG A 50 9.58 2.29 1.71
C ARG A 50 8.36 2.07 0.82
N PHE A 51 7.18 2.52 1.26
CA PHE A 51 6.00 2.46 0.41
C PHE A 51 6.20 3.29 -0.85
N ALA A 52 6.72 4.51 -0.71
CA ALA A 52 6.93 5.39 -1.86
C ALA A 52 7.88 4.76 -2.87
N ALA A 53 8.96 4.14 -2.39
CA ALA A 53 9.91 3.47 -3.27
C ALA A 53 9.26 2.27 -3.98
N PHE A 54 8.44 1.51 -3.27
CA PHE A 54 7.73 0.37 -3.86
C PHE A 54 6.75 0.85 -4.93
N ALA A 55 5.97 1.88 -4.62
CA ALA A 55 4.99 2.41 -5.58
C ALA A 55 5.67 2.96 -6.83
N ALA A 56 6.83 3.59 -6.67
CA ALA A 56 7.59 4.11 -7.81
C ALA A 56 8.09 2.96 -8.70
N ALA A 57 8.38 1.80 -8.12
CA ALA A 57 8.83 0.63 -8.88
C ALA A 57 7.67 -0.08 -9.59
N HIS A 58 6.44 0.25 -9.24
CA HIS A 58 5.25 -0.39 -9.83
C HIS A 58 4.27 0.66 -10.35
N PRO A 59 4.70 1.46 -11.34
CA PRO A 59 3.81 2.51 -11.89
C PRO A 59 2.61 1.87 -12.57
N GLY A 60 1.46 2.52 -12.47
CA GLY A 60 0.23 2.01 -13.05
C GLY A 60 -0.55 1.09 -12.13
N CYS A 61 0.02 0.67 -11.01
CA CYS A 61 -0.74 -0.06 -9.99
C CYS A 61 -1.51 0.92 -9.12
N GLY A 62 -2.68 0.52 -8.66
CA GLY A 62 -3.53 1.38 -7.84
C GLY A 62 -3.09 1.41 -6.39
N LEU A 63 -1.87 1.85 -6.13
CA LEU A 63 -1.30 1.91 -4.79
C LEU A 63 -1.38 3.33 -4.25
N ARG A 64 -1.87 3.46 -3.02
CA ARG A 64 -2.05 4.75 -2.39
C ARG A 64 -1.78 4.64 -0.90
N LEU A 65 -1.20 5.69 -0.31
CA LEU A 65 -0.94 5.72 1.12
C LEU A 65 -1.63 6.91 1.73
N VAL A 66 -2.31 6.68 2.85
CA VAL A 66 -2.92 7.72 3.66
C VAL A 66 -2.26 7.67 5.02
N ALA A 67 -1.70 8.79 5.46
CA ALA A 67 -1.11 8.88 6.78
C ALA A 67 -2.16 9.43 7.75
N GLU A 68 -2.36 8.72 8.85
CA GLU A 68 -3.27 9.16 9.90
C GLU A 68 -2.50 9.44 11.16
N GLU A 69 -2.77 10.57 11.78
CA GLU A 69 -2.21 10.96 13.06
C GLU A 69 -3.33 11.01 14.07
N GLY A 70 -3.02 10.52 15.25
CA GLY A 70 -4.02 10.56 16.29
C GLY A 70 -3.96 9.33 17.18
N PRO A 71 -4.68 9.36 18.25
CA PRO A 71 -4.68 8.25 19.19
C PRO A 71 -5.36 7.03 18.62
#